data_2d7615ecf0bae837a3578b09ee8c8ded
#
_entry.id   2d7615ecf0bae837a3578b09ee8c8ded
#
_cell.length_a   1.000
_cell.length_b   1.000
_cell.length_c   1.000
_cell.angle_alpha   90.00
_cell.angle_beta   90.00
_cell.angle_gamma   90.00
#
_symmetry.space_group_name_H-M   'P 1'
#
loop_
_entity.id
_entity.type
_entity.pdbx_description
1 polymer ?
#
loop_
_entity_poly.entity_id
_entity_poly.type
_entity_poly.pdbx_seq_one_letter_code
_entity_poly.pdbx_strand_id
1 'polypeptide(L)'
;CKLKNVLRCPYHSWSYNFDGELLATPHIGGIGKHEVNGFEKKKSKLNEVRSKVWMDLIFVNLNSNANSFEDSIYPLEKRWSKFISKDDQQLIRHAENFGYFNMEVESNWKFAIENYCESYHLPWIHPELNKVSNIEDHYHIEDSSGNFSGQGSNKYSQQFEGNRRFQTFPNWPSKFSQNSEYISLFPNVMLGIHIDHFYAFWLEPLENQKTREHFEMYYIGEESASSEEYKEIRKKNFKFWQEVMNEDVKAIQGMQKGRASPAYNGGNFSPVMDTPTLMFHRWVVKKLTT
;
A
#
# COMPACT_ATOMS: atom_id res chain seq x y z
N CYS A 1 -13.20 16.35 -4.46
CA CYS A 1 -13.72 17.16 -5.57
C CYS A 1 -14.92 16.44 -6.20
N LYS A 2 -16.14 17.03 -6.15
CA LYS A 2 -17.27 16.47 -6.88
C LYS A 2 -17.09 16.80 -8.36
N LEU A 3 -16.79 15.82 -9.18
CA LEU A 3 -16.78 15.96 -10.62
C LEU A 3 -18.20 16.32 -11.10
N LYS A 4 -18.31 17.38 -11.89
CA LYS A 4 -19.51 17.68 -12.68
C LYS A 4 -19.54 16.69 -13.85
N ASN A 5 -20.60 16.63 -14.61
CA ASN A 5 -20.87 15.65 -15.67
C ASN A 5 -19.80 15.56 -16.80
N VAL A 6 -18.71 16.31 -16.71
CA VAL A 6 -17.63 16.32 -17.70
C VAL A 6 -16.27 16.52 -17.04
N LEU A 7 -15.22 15.93 -17.63
CA LEU A 7 -13.82 16.20 -17.37
C LEU A 7 -13.39 17.36 -18.27
N ARG A 8 -12.87 18.44 -17.71
CA ARG A 8 -12.43 19.61 -18.47
C ARG A 8 -10.94 19.83 -18.29
N CYS A 9 -10.21 19.82 -19.41
CA CYS A 9 -8.80 20.17 -19.43
C CYS A 9 -8.61 21.66 -19.05
N PRO A 10 -7.78 22.00 -18.07
CA PRO A 10 -7.60 23.38 -17.64
C PRO A 10 -6.83 24.24 -18.65
N TYR A 11 -6.15 23.62 -19.64
CA TYR A 11 -5.32 24.35 -20.61
C TYR A 11 -6.16 25.01 -21.71
N HIS A 12 -6.85 24.20 -22.52
CA HIS A 12 -7.66 24.71 -23.62
C HIS A 12 -9.16 24.46 -23.49
N SER A 13 -9.59 24.03 -22.30
CA SER A 13 -11.02 23.74 -22.00
C SER A 13 -11.63 22.60 -22.82
N TRP A 14 -10.81 21.73 -23.42
CA TRP A 14 -11.33 20.52 -24.03
C TRP A 14 -12.10 19.72 -22.98
N SER A 15 -13.26 19.23 -23.34
CA SER A 15 -14.15 18.56 -22.40
C SER A 15 -14.45 17.14 -22.85
N TYR A 16 -14.42 16.21 -21.90
CA TYR A 16 -14.62 14.79 -22.12
C TYR A 16 -15.76 14.28 -21.23
N ASN A 17 -16.48 13.26 -21.69
CA ASN A 17 -17.38 12.50 -20.81
C ASN A 17 -16.57 11.52 -19.95
N PHE A 18 -17.27 10.78 -19.07
CA PHE A 18 -16.61 9.79 -18.18
C PHE A 18 -16.14 8.52 -18.91
N ASP A 19 -16.58 8.30 -20.15
CA ASP A 19 -16.07 7.25 -21.04
C ASP A 19 -14.81 7.69 -21.81
N GLY A 20 -14.34 8.92 -21.52
CA GLY A 20 -13.14 9.52 -22.14
C GLY A 20 -13.37 10.08 -23.53
N GLU A 21 -14.59 10.13 -24.04
CA GLU A 21 -14.90 10.68 -25.37
C GLU A 21 -14.83 12.20 -25.37
N LEU A 22 -14.19 12.77 -26.38
CA LEU A 22 -14.04 14.21 -26.56
C LEU A 22 -15.36 14.85 -27.02
N LEU A 23 -15.97 15.65 -26.13
CA LEU A 23 -17.25 16.32 -26.37
C LEU A 23 -17.10 17.69 -27.02
N ALA A 24 -16.18 18.52 -26.51
CA ALA A 24 -16.03 19.90 -26.95
C ALA A 24 -14.57 20.34 -27.09
N THR A 25 -14.32 21.15 -28.09
CA THR A 25 -13.00 21.67 -28.44
C THR A 25 -13.08 23.17 -28.73
N PRO A 26 -13.19 24.00 -27.68
CA PRO A 26 -13.34 25.45 -27.86
C PRO A 26 -12.23 26.04 -28.71
N HIS A 27 -12.61 26.84 -29.70
CA HIS A 27 -11.70 27.61 -30.60
C HIS A 27 -10.71 26.77 -31.46
N ILE A 28 -10.95 25.49 -31.64
CA ILE A 28 -10.02 24.62 -32.40
C ILE A 28 -9.82 25.07 -33.85
N GLY A 29 -10.82 25.71 -34.44
CA GLY A 29 -10.75 26.27 -35.80
C GLY A 29 -10.39 27.77 -35.84
N GLY A 30 -9.99 28.35 -34.71
CA GLY A 30 -9.74 29.79 -34.53
C GLY A 30 -10.74 30.42 -33.56
N ILE A 31 -10.56 31.70 -33.24
CA ILE A 31 -11.39 32.41 -32.26
C ILE A 31 -12.88 32.32 -32.63
N GLY A 32 -13.70 31.81 -31.73
CA GLY A 32 -15.14 31.61 -31.94
C GLY A 32 -15.50 30.41 -32.84
N LYS A 33 -14.53 29.69 -33.42
CA LYS A 33 -14.76 28.52 -34.26
C LYS A 33 -14.43 27.25 -33.48
N HIS A 34 -15.44 26.48 -33.11
CA HIS A 34 -15.32 25.30 -32.25
C HIS A 34 -15.17 23.98 -33.02
N GLU A 35 -15.09 24.07 -34.36
CA GLU A 35 -14.90 22.94 -35.26
C GLU A 35 -13.93 23.33 -36.37
N VAL A 36 -13.25 22.34 -36.96
CA VAL A 36 -12.35 22.51 -38.09
C VAL A 36 -12.34 21.25 -38.96
N ASN A 37 -12.30 21.43 -40.26
CA ASN A 37 -12.25 20.30 -41.21
C ASN A 37 -11.00 19.44 -40.96
N GLY A 38 -11.18 18.12 -40.99
CA GLY A 38 -10.10 17.16 -40.79
C GLY A 38 -9.76 16.84 -39.38
N PHE A 39 -10.38 17.49 -38.37
CA PHE A 39 -10.25 17.11 -36.99
C PHE A 39 -11.31 16.09 -36.58
N GLU A 40 -10.86 14.92 -36.19
CA GLU A 40 -11.74 13.81 -35.76
C GLU A 40 -11.72 13.68 -34.22
N LYS A 41 -12.78 14.16 -33.56
CA LYS A 41 -12.95 14.06 -32.10
C LYS A 41 -12.77 12.61 -31.58
N LYS A 42 -13.27 11.62 -32.31
CA LYS A 42 -13.18 10.20 -31.95
C LYS A 42 -11.75 9.71 -31.81
N LYS A 43 -10.79 10.27 -32.55
CA LYS A 43 -9.36 9.92 -32.46
C LYS A 43 -8.64 10.62 -31.30
N SER A 44 -9.31 11.56 -30.63
CA SER A 44 -8.79 12.33 -29.50
C SER A 44 -9.44 11.93 -28.17
N LYS A 45 -9.91 10.69 -28.07
CA LYS A 45 -10.40 10.07 -26.85
C LYS A 45 -9.28 9.98 -25.82
N LEU A 46 -9.61 10.11 -24.52
CA LEU A 46 -8.68 9.78 -23.43
C LEU A 46 -8.31 8.29 -23.48
N ASN A 47 -7.08 7.99 -23.12
CA ASN A 47 -6.65 6.61 -23.00
C ASN A 47 -7.35 5.95 -21.80
N GLU A 48 -7.84 4.74 -22.01
CA GLU A 48 -8.39 3.93 -20.94
C GLU A 48 -7.27 3.33 -20.09
N VAL A 49 -7.41 3.44 -18.77
CA VAL A 49 -6.48 2.85 -17.81
C VAL A 49 -7.22 1.78 -17.01
N ARG A 50 -6.68 0.57 -17.04
CA ARG A 50 -7.23 -0.52 -16.21
C ARG A 50 -7.11 -0.17 -14.76
N SER A 51 -8.23 -0.20 -14.05
CA SER A 51 -8.29 0.12 -12.63
C SER A 51 -9.16 -0.88 -11.87
N LYS A 52 -8.85 -1.08 -10.58
CA LYS A 52 -9.61 -1.92 -9.68
C LYS A 52 -9.58 -1.36 -8.28
N VAL A 53 -10.71 -1.42 -7.58
CA VAL A 53 -10.80 -1.12 -6.15
C VAL A 53 -10.72 -2.44 -5.38
N TRP A 54 -9.83 -2.50 -4.39
CA TRP A 54 -9.71 -3.63 -3.48
C TRP A 54 -9.28 -3.13 -2.10
N MET A 55 -10.02 -3.48 -1.06
CA MET A 55 -9.82 -3.04 0.33
C MET A 55 -9.61 -1.52 0.45
N ASP A 56 -10.48 -0.75 -0.21
CA ASP A 56 -10.47 0.73 -0.28
C ASP A 56 -9.26 1.35 -1.01
N LEU A 57 -8.39 0.53 -1.59
CA LEU A 57 -7.25 0.97 -2.41
C LEU A 57 -7.59 0.90 -3.90
N ILE A 58 -7.15 1.89 -4.66
CA ILE A 58 -7.32 1.94 -6.12
C ILE A 58 -6.02 1.48 -6.78
N PHE A 59 -6.06 0.32 -7.42
CA PHE A 59 -4.97 -0.21 -8.23
C PHE A 59 -5.15 0.20 -9.69
N VAL A 60 -4.07 0.60 -10.33
CA VAL A 60 -4.07 0.98 -11.75
C VAL A 60 -2.98 0.23 -12.50
N ASN A 61 -3.22 -0.07 -13.78
CA ASN A 61 -2.22 -0.71 -14.63
C ASN A 61 -2.26 -0.12 -16.05
N LEU A 62 -1.12 0.44 -16.48
CA LEU A 62 -0.97 1.04 -17.80
C LEU A 62 -0.72 0.02 -18.91
N ASN A 63 -0.38 -1.23 -18.56
CA ASN A 63 -0.17 -2.29 -19.52
C ASN A 63 -1.49 -3.00 -19.84
N SER A 64 -2.02 -2.79 -21.03
CA SER A 64 -3.26 -3.43 -21.50
C SER A 64 -3.17 -4.97 -21.57
N ASN A 65 -1.97 -5.53 -21.68
CA ASN A 65 -1.71 -6.97 -21.77
C ASN A 65 -1.36 -7.62 -20.43
N ALA A 66 -1.37 -6.86 -19.33
CA ALA A 66 -1.14 -7.45 -17.99
C ALA A 66 -2.25 -8.45 -17.64
N ASN A 67 -1.93 -9.41 -16.78
CA ASN A 67 -2.91 -10.33 -16.17
C ASN A 67 -4.02 -9.52 -15.48
N SER A 68 -5.16 -10.17 -15.22
CA SER A 68 -6.24 -9.54 -14.45
C SER A 68 -5.76 -9.19 -13.04
N PHE A 69 -6.38 -8.17 -12.44
CA PHE A 69 -6.12 -7.86 -11.04
C PHE A 69 -6.53 -9.03 -10.14
N GLU A 70 -7.64 -9.65 -10.45
CA GLU A 70 -8.19 -10.81 -9.74
C GLU A 70 -7.18 -11.96 -9.70
N ASP A 71 -6.57 -12.29 -10.82
CA ASP A 71 -5.53 -13.35 -10.86
C ASP A 71 -4.30 -12.98 -10.05
N SER A 72 -3.95 -11.68 -10.04
CA SER A 72 -2.77 -11.17 -9.34
C SER A 72 -2.96 -11.16 -7.83
N ILE A 73 -4.16 -10.85 -7.34
CA ILE A 73 -4.47 -10.72 -5.91
C ILE A 73 -4.96 -12.03 -5.28
N TYR A 74 -5.47 -12.96 -6.08
CA TYR A 74 -6.03 -14.22 -5.60
C TYR A 74 -5.13 -15.02 -4.65
N PRO A 75 -3.81 -15.13 -4.86
CA PRO A 75 -2.94 -15.85 -3.92
C PRO A 75 -2.94 -15.21 -2.52
N LEU A 76 -2.98 -13.88 -2.43
CA LEU A 76 -3.09 -13.17 -1.16
C LEU A 76 -4.47 -13.34 -0.52
N GLU A 77 -5.55 -13.20 -1.28
CA GLU A 77 -6.91 -13.45 -0.80
C GLU A 77 -7.05 -14.87 -0.28
N LYS A 78 -6.52 -15.86 -1.01
CA LYS A 78 -6.49 -17.25 -0.58
C LYS A 78 -5.72 -17.45 0.72
N ARG A 79 -4.57 -16.76 0.87
CA ARG A 79 -3.80 -16.79 2.11
C ARG A 79 -4.60 -16.22 3.28
N TRP A 80 -5.21 -15.06 3.08
CA TRP A 80 -5.94 -14.36 4.13
C TRP A 80 -7.34 -14.95 4.41
N SER A 81 -7.85 -15.83 3.56
CA SER A 81 -9.13 -16.52 3.79
C SER A 81 -9.17 -17.35 5.09
N LYS A 82 -8.01 -17.64 5.69
CA LYS A 82 -7.90 -18.23 7.02
C LYS A 82 -8.24 -17.25 8.17
N PHE A 83 -8.20 -15.95 7.92
CA PHE A 83 -8.47 -14.88 8.89
C PHE A 83 -9.80 -14.18 8.61
N ILE A 84 -10.04 -13.81 7.35
CA ILE A 84 -11.17 -12.99 6.94
C ILE A 84 -11.85 -13.55 5.69
N SER A 85 -13.17 -13.38 5.63
CA SER A 85 -13.98 -13.67 4.43
C SER A 85 -14.04 -12.44 3.51
N LYS A 86 -14.64 -12.58 2.34
CA LYS A 86 -14.95 -11.43 1.47
C LYS A 86 -15.97 -10.46 2.10
N ASP A 87 -16.88 -10.97 2.90
CA ASP A 87 -17.84 -10.14 3.61
C ASP A 87 -17.16 -9.35 4.74
N ASP A 88 -16.18 -9.94 5.42
CA ASP A 88 -15.38 -9.24 6.43
C ASP A 88 -14.60 -8.06 5.82
N GLN A 89 -14.12 -8.17 4.58
CA GLN A 89 -13.45 -7.07 3.88
C GLN A 89 -14.36 -5.85 3.70
N GLN A 90 -15.68 -6.05 3.62
CA GLN A 90 -16.66 -4.97 3.53
C GLN A 90 -16.86 -4.20 4.85
N LEU A 91 -16.32 -4.71 5.96
CA LEU A 91 -16.39 -4.06 7.27
C LEU A 91 -15.23 -3.07 7.52
N ILE A 92 -14.21 -3.08 6.67
CA ILE A 92 -13.06 -2.19 6.77
C ILE A 92 -13.50 -0.76 6.50
N ARG A 93 -13.17 0.17 7.41
CA ARG A 93 -13.48 1.59 7.32
C ARG A 93 -12.23 2.41 7.57
N HIS A 94 -11.97 3.36 6.69
CA HIS A 94 -10.89 4.34 6.90
C HIS A 94 -11.16 5.15 8.18
N ALA A 95 -10.12 5.37 8.97
CA ALA A 95 -10.25 6.13 10.20
C ALA A 95 -10.56 7.60 9.91
N GLU A 96 -11.64 8.12 10.47
CA GLU A 96 -12.06 9.52 10.28
C GLU A 96 -11.00 10.52 10.81
N ASN A 97 -10.42 10.19 11.99
CA ASN A 97 -9.35 10.95 12.62
C ASN A 97 -8.17 10.02 12.89
N PHE A 98 -6.95 10.53 12.70
CA PHE A 98 -5.74 9.72 12.84
C PHE A 98 -5.72 8.53 11.86
N GLY A 99 -6.15 8.79 10.62
CA GLY A 99 -6.23 7.79 9.56
C GLY A 99 -5.13 7.89 8.52
N TYR A 100 -4.46 9.03 8.42
CA TYR A 100 -3.49 9.29 7.35
C TYR A 100 -2.29 10.07 7.84
N PHE A 101 -1.11 9.69 7.36
CA PHE A 101 0.07 10.54 7.32
C PHE A 101 0.92 10.21 6.09
N ASN A 102 1.85 11.09 5.74
CA ASN A 102 2.88 10.80 4.76
C ASN A 102 4.23 11.32 5.24
N MET A 103 5.29 10.77 4.67
CA MET A 103 6.65 11.21 4.90
C MET A 103 7.46 11.13 3.60
N GLU A 104 8.43 12.03 3.44
CA GLU A 104 9.39 11.97 2.35
C GLU A 104 10.70 11.36 2.84
N VAL A 105 11.18 10.37 2.11
CA VAL A 105 12.40 9.61 2.43
C VAL A 105 13.40 9.78 1.28
N GLU A 106 14.61 10.22 1.59
CA GLU A 106 15.71 10.37 0.63
C GLU A 106 16.28 8.99 0.27
N SER A 107 15.47 8.20 -0.41
CA SER A 107 15.77 6.84 -0.80
C SER A 107 14.91 6.38 -1.98
N ASN A 108 15.43 5.43 -2.75
CA ASN A 108 14.65 4.73 -3.76
C ASN A 108 13.57 3.85 -3.08
N TRP A 109 12.39 3.84 -3.63
CA TRP A 109 11.21 3.12 -3.11
C TRP A 109 11.47 1.62 -2.84
N LYS A 110 12.39 1.00 -3.58
CA LYS A 110 12.71 -0.42 -3.39
C LYS A 110 13.29 -0.75 -2.02
N PHE A 111 13.97 0.21 -1.38
CA PHE A 111 14.51 -0.02 -0.04
C PHE A 111 13.43 -0.09 1.03
N ALA A 112 12.33 0.66 0.90
CA ALA A 112 11.20 0.52 1.79
C ALA A 112 10.56 -0.88 1.68
N ILE A 113 10.41 -1.41 0.47
CA ILE A 113 9.92 -2.78 0.27
C ILE A 113 10.91 -3.81 0.84
N GLU A 114 12.21 -3.67 0.59
CA GLU A 114 13.23 -4.57 1.15
C GLU A 114 13.16 -4.63 2.67
N ASN A 115 13.08 -3.46 3.32
CA ASN A 115 13.00 -3.33 4.76
C ASN A 115 11.70 -3.96 5.30
N TYR A 116 10.56 -3.72 4.66
CA TYR A 116 9.27 -4.24 5.13
C TYR A 116 9.08 -5.76 4.91
N CYS A 117 9.82 -6.36 3.97
CA CYS A 117 9.69 -7.80 3.67
C CYS A 117 10.11 -8.71 4.81
N GLU A 118 11.01 -8.27 5.69
CA GLU A 118 11.66 -9.13 6.68
C GLU A 118 11.54 -8.57 8.11
N SER A 119 11.81 -9.39 9.10
CA SER A 119 11.77 -9.01 10.52
C SER A 119 13.17 -9.00 11.19
N TYR A 120 14.23 -9.18 10.42
CA TYR A 120 15.59 -9.31 10.95
C TYR A 120 16.06 -8.04 11.68
N HIS A 121 15.65 -6.87 11.18
CA HIS A 121 15.97 -5.56 11.79
C HIS A 121 15.15 -5.26 13.05
N LEU A 122 14.02 -5.96 13.28
CA LEU A 122 13.03 -5.65 14.30
C LEU A 122 13.63 -5.37 15.70
N PRO A 123 14.54 -6.20 16.27
CA PRO A 123 15.06 -5.96 17.63
C PRO A 123 15.91 -4.70 17.76
N TRP A 124 16.49 -4.23 16.66
CA TRP A 124 17.44 -3.12 16.66
C TRP A 124 16.81 -1.79 16.27
N ILE A 125 15.84 -1.81 15.38
CA ILE A 125 15.18 -0.61 14.84
C ILE A 125 13.87 -0.33 15.58
N HIS A 126 13.11 -1.38 15.95
CA HIS A 126 11.77 -1.26 16.54
C HIS A 126 11.68 -1.89 17.93
N PRO A 127 12.40 -1.36 18.95
CA PRO A 127 12.41 -1.98 20.28
C PRO A 127 11.03 -2.05 20.94
N GLU A 128 10.17 -1.05 20.70
CA GLU A 128 8.81 -1.03 21.28
C GLU A 128 7.88 -2.02 20.54
N LEU A 129 7.98 -2.12 19.22
CA LEU A 129 7.25 -3.14 18.46
C LEU A 129 7.71 -4.55 18.87
N ASN A 130 9.02 -4.77 19.05
CA ASN A 130 9.56 -6.06 19.47
C ASN A 130 9.07 -6.51 20.87
N LYS A 131 8.63 -5.58 21.74
CA LYS A 131 8.01 -5.94 23.01
C LYS A 131 6.60 -6.54 22.85
N VAL A 132 5.85 -6.10 21.87
CA VAL A 132 4.46 -6.51 21.61
C VAL A 132 4.34 -7.57 20.50
N SER A 133 5.39 -7.73 19.71
CA SER A 133 5.52 -8.71 18.61
C SER A 133 6.99 -9.13 18.51
N ASN A 134 7.39 -10.08 19.36
CA ASN A 134 8.79 -10.48 19.48
C ASN A 134 9.26 -11.19 18.20
N ILE A 135 10.51 -10.94 17.79
CA ILE A 135 11.11 -11.56 16.61
C ILE A 135 11.01 -13.10 16.62
N GLU A 136 11.08 -13.73 17.79
CA GLU A 136 10.97 -15.18 17.93
C GLU A 136 9.58 -15.73 17.56
N ASP A 137 8.54 -14.88 17.58
CA ASP A 137 7.18 -15.22 17.18
C ASP A 137 6.93 -15.01 15.68
N HIS A 138 7.90 -14.43 14.95
CA HIS A 138 7.78 -14.13 13.53
C HIS A 138 8.06 -15.33 12.63
N TYR A 139 7.42 -15.34 11.48
CA TYR A 139 7.62 -16.32 10.41
C TYR A 139 7.59 -15.64 9.04
N HIS A 140 8.27 -16.22 8.08
CA HIS A 140 8.35 -15.69 6.72
C HIS A 140 7.11 -16.07 5.90
N ILE A 141 6.79 -15.18 4.98
CA ILE A 141 5.72 -15.35 4.01
C ILE A 141 6.32 -15.25 2.62
N GLU A 142 6.28 -16.35 1.90
CA GLU A 142 6.78 -16.48 0.55
C GLU A 142 5.64 -16.93 -0.37
N ASP A 143 5.34 -16.14 -1.40
CA ASP A 143 4.29 -16.47 -2.36
C ASP A 143 4.89 -17.16 -3.59
N SER A 144 4.39 -18.33 -3.92
CA SER A 144 4.82 -19.11 -5.10
C SER A 144 4.52 -18.40 -6.43
N SER A 145 3.51 -17.50 -6.49
CA SER A 145 3.24 -16.69 -7.67
C SER A 145 4.27 -15.59 -7.88
N GLY A 146 4.98 -15.20 -6.80
CA GLY A 146 5.96 -14.13 -6.80
C GLY A 146 5.36 -12.72 -6.84
N ASN A 147 4.08 -12.55 -6.49
CA ASN A 147 3.41 -11.26 -6.49
C ASN A 147 3.55 -10.50 -5.17
N PHE A 148 3.84 -11.20 -4.08
CA PHE A 148 4.06 -10.63 -2.77
C PHE A 148 5.02 -11.48 -1.94
N SER A 149 5.57 -10.88 -0.90
CA SER A 149 6.26 -11.57 0.19
C SER A 149 6.11 -10.77 1.47
N GLY A 150 6.61 -11.28 2.56
CA GLY A 150 6.53 -10.56 3.83
C GLY A 150 6.78 -11.46 5.02
N GLN A 151 6.18 -11.07 6.11
CA GLN A 151 6.32 -11.74 7.40
C GLN A 151 4.98 -11.78 8.14
N GLY A 152 4.87 -12.64 9.12
CA GLY A 152 3.77 -12.65 10.07
C GLY A 152 4.28 -12.88 11.47
N SER A 153 3.47 -12.54 12.45
CA SER A 153 3.71 -12.84 13.86
C SER A 153 2.60 -13.74 14.41
N ASN A 154 2.99 -14.76 15.16
CA ASN A 154 2.05 -15.59 15.88
C ASN A 154 1.57 -14.94 17.20
N LYS A 155 2.23 -13.83 17.59
CA LYS A 155 1.92 -13.14 18.82
C LYS A 155 2.14 -11.64 18.71
N TYR A 156 1.04 -10.95 18.45
CA TYR A 156 0.94 -9.51 18.51
C TYR A 156 0.00 -9.13 19.65
N SER A 157 0.48 -8.37 20.61
CA SER A 157 -0.23 -8.12 21.85
C SER A 157 -0.21 -6.66 22.29
N GLN A 158 -0.38 -5.73 21.36
CA GLN A 158 -0.53 -4.31 21.70
C GLN A 158 -1.72 -4.13 22.64
N GLN A 159 -1.47 -3.51 23.79
CA GLN A 159 -2.51 -3.22 24.76
C GLN A 159 -2.74 -1.72 24.88
N PHE A 160 -4.00 -1.34 24.85
CA PHE A 160 -4.43 0.02 25.14
C PHE A 160 -4.82 0.13 26.62
N GLU A 161 -4.48 1.24 27.26
CA GLU A 161 -4.94 1.54 28.60
C GLU A 161 -6.46 1.58 28.68
N GLY A 162 -7.04 1.03 29.76
CA GLY A 162 -8.48 0.92 29.94
C GLY A 162 -9.08 -0.36 29.34
N ASN A 163 -10.41 -0.47 29.44
CA ASN A 163 -11.13 -1.67 29.02
C ASN A 163 -11.64 -1.63 27.56
N ARG A 164 -11.40 -0.51 26.86
CA ARG A 164 -11.93 -0.35 25.51
C ARG A 164 -11.05 -1.08 24.51
N ARG A 165 -11.69 -1.77 23.57
CA ARG A 165 -11.05 -2.48 22.45
C ARG A 165 -11.80 -2.13 21.18
N PHE A 166 -11.09 -2.11 20.05
CA PHE A 166 -11.72 -1.98 18.74
C PHE A 166 -12.62 -3.18 18.44
N GLN A 167 -13.59 -2.98 17.56
CA GLN A 167 -14.32 -4.09 16.95
C GLN A 167 -13.36 -4.98 16.17
N THR A 168 -13.59 -6.29 16.22
CA THR A 168 -12.77 -7.27 15.52
C THR A 168 -13.48 -7.81 14.29
N PHE A 169 -12.73 -8.38 13.36
CA PHE A 169 -13.35 -9.16 12.29
C PHE A 169 -14.19 -10.30 12.87
N PRO A 170 -15.49 -10.39 12.52
CA PRO A 170 -16.41 -11.36 13.16
C PRO A 170 -15.99 -12.82 12.97
N ASN A 171 -15.39 -13.11 11.80
CA ASN A 171 -15.00 -14.48 11.42
C ASN A 171 -13.53 -14.79 11.69
N TRP A 172 -12.79 -13.90 12.38
CA TRP A 172 -11.40 -14.16 12.75
C TRP A 172 -11.33 -15.31 13.74
N PRO A 173 -10.65 -16.42 13.40
CA PRO A 173 -10.64 -17.60 14.27
C PRO A 173 -9.92 -17.36 15.59
N SER A 174 -10.49 -17.81 16.69
CA SER A 174 -9.94 -17.61 18.05
C SER A 174 -8.51 -18.13 18.21
N LYS A 175 -8.16 -19.22 17.51
CA LYS A 175 -6.80 -19.77 17.51
C LYS A 175 -5.74 -18.82 16.91
N PHE A 176 -6.17 -17.81 16.16
CA PHE A 176 -5.32 -16.79 15.54
C PHE A 176 -5.51 -15.41 16.17
N SER A 177 -6.12 -15.32 17.35
CA SER A 177 -6.47 -14.05 18.01
C SER A 177 -5.31 -13.08 18.23
N GLN A 178 -4.08 -13.58 18.22
CA GLN A 178 -2.86 -12.78 18.37
C GLN A 178 -2.01 -12.74 17.08
N ASN A 179 -2.49 -13.33 15.98
CA ASN A 179 -1.75 -13.30 14.74
C ASN A 179 -1.88 -11.96 14.01
N SER A 180 -0.80 -11.57 13.36
CA SER A 180 -0.75 -10.48 12.39
C SER A 180 0.06 -10.89 11.17
N GLU A 181 -0.21 -10.28 10.02
CA GLU A 181 0.63 -10.45 8.83
C GLU A 181 0.96 -9.10 8.20
N TYR A 182 2.18 -9.00 7.71
CA TYR A 182 2.79 -7.84 7.11
C TYR A 182 3.24 -8.22 5.70
N ILE A 183 2.57 -7.70 4.69
CA ILE A 183 2.71 -8.14 3.30
C ILE A 183 3.22 -7.00 2.43
N SER A 184 4.33 -7.21 1.75
CA SER A 184 4.73 -6.38 0.61
C SER A 184 4.07 -6.92 -0.66
N LEU A 185 3.01 -6.27 -1.11
CA LEU A 185 2.34 -6.54 -2.38
C LEU A 185 3.04 -5.73 -3.48
N PHE A 186 3.74 -6.44 -4.37
CA PHE A 186 4.58 -5.80 -5.38
C PHE A 186 3.78 -5.09 -6.48
N PRO A 187 4.22 -3.91 -6.92
CA PRO A 187 5.53 -3.28 -6.65
C PRO A 187 5.62 -2.42 -5.40
N ASN A 188 4.56 -1.76 -4.95
CA ASN A 188 4.69 -0.56 -4.12
C ASN A 188 3.65 -0.42 -3.00
N VAL A 189 3.02 -1.51 -2.58
CA VAL A 189 2.02 -1.49 -1.49
C VAL A 189 2.47 -2.44 -0.39
N MET A 190 2.47 -1.96 0.84
CA MET A 190 2.74 -2.70 2.06
C MET A 190 1.47 -2.72 2.90
N LEU A 191 1.09 -3.87 3.41
CA LEU A 191 -0.19 -4.10 4.09
C LEU A 191 0.07 -4.75 5.45
N GLY A 192 -0.62 -4.27 6.47
CA GLY A 192 -0.65 -4.93 7.77
C GLY A 192 -2.08 -5.35 8.13
N ILE A 193 -2.29 -6.62 8.43
CA ILE A 193 -3.60 -7.13 8.87
C ILE A 193 -3.52 -7.64 10.30
N HIS A 194 -4.44 -7.17 11.12
CA HIS A 194 -4.63 -7.52 12.52
C HIS A 194 -6.08 -7.89 12.77
N ILE A 195 -6.37 -8.49 13.90
CA ILE A 195 -7.73 -8.90 14.26
C ILE A 195 -8.73 -7.73 14.29
N ASP A 196 -8.27 -6.51 14.59
CA ASP A 196 -9.09 -5.34 14.91
C ASP A 196 -8.75 -4.09 14.09
N HIS A 197 -7.72 -4.14 13.28
CA HIS A 197 -7.35 -3.08 12.36
C HIS A 197 -6.58 -3.59 11.14
N PHE A 198 -6.55 -2.76 10.12
CA PHE A 198 -5.81 -2.95 8.89
C PHE A 198 -5.11 -1.65 8.55
N TYR A 199 -3.93 -1.71 7.96
CA TYR A 199 -3.32 -0.54 7.36
C TYR A 199 -2.75 -0.85 5.97
N ALA A 200 -2.71 0.18 5.15
CA ALA A 200 -2.02 0.20 3.88
C ALA A 200 -0.93 1.27 3.91
N PHE A 201 0.23 0.92 3.43
CA PHE A 201 1.37 1.79 3.30
C PHE A 201 1.83 1.72 1.85
N TRP A 202 1.68 2.81 1.07
CA TRP A 202 1.98 2.78 -0.34
C TRP A 202 3.01 3.84 -0.73
N LEU A 203 3.80 3.51 -1.75
CA LEU A 203 4.99 4.25 -2.12
C LEU A 203 4.76 5.03 -3.41
N GLU A 204 5.03 6.33 -3.37
CA GLU A 204 5.04 7.24 -4.51
C GLU A 204 6.50 7.62 -4.83
N PRO A 205 7.13 7.03 -5.85
CA PRO A 205 8.45 7.45 -6.28
C PRO A 205 8.41 8.88 -6.83
N LEU A 206 9.05 9.83 -6.17
CA LEU A 206 9.14 11.22 -6.61
C LEU A 206 10.33 11.41 -7.56
N GLU A 207 11.48 10.83 -7.18
CA GLU A 207 12.73 10.87 -7.93
C GLU A 207 13.45 9.53 -7.77
N ASN A 208 14.57 9.37 -8.47
CA ASN A 208 15.36 8.12 -8.40
C ASN A 208 15.79 7.75 -6.97
N GLN A 209 16.07 8.74 -6.12
CA GLN A 209 16.49 8.57 -4.73
C GLN A 209 15.59 9.34 -3.76
N LYS A 210 14.33 9.50 -4.11
CA LYS A 210 13.34 10.15 -3.25
C LYS A 210 11.99 9.51 -3.42
N THR A 211 11.40 9.13 -2.30
CA THR A 211 10.09 8.47 -2.24
C THR A 211 9.22 9.19 -1.23
N ARG A 212 7.95 9.41 -1.57
CA ARG A 212 6.93 9.74 -0.58
C ARG A 212 6.21 8.47 -0.20
N GLU A 213 6.08 8.29 1.08
CA GLU A 213 5.45 7.13 1.69
C GLU A 213 4.13 7.58 2.32
N HIS A 214 3.03 6.91 1.97
CA HIS A 214 1.68 7.25 2.41
C HIS A 214 1.14 6.13 3.27
N PHE A 215 0.68 6.44 4.44
CA PHE A 215 0.11 5.50 5.41
C PHE A 215 -1.38 5.78 5.61
N GLU A 216 -2.20 4.75 5.47
CA GLU A 216 -3.64 4.78 5.67
C GLU A 216 -4.06 3.75 6.71
N MET A 217 -4.80 4.19 7.73
CA MET A 217 -5.26 3.34 8.84
C MET A 217 -6.75 3.06 8.72
N TYR A 218 -7.10 1.82 8.90
CA TYR A 218 -8.47 1.32 8.82
C TYR A 218 -8.83 0.53 10.08
N TYR A 219 -10.09 0.61 10.47
CA TYR A 219 -10.64 -0.16 11.58
C TYR A 219 -11.85 -0.97 11.11
N ILE A 220 -12.26 -1.93 11.93
CA ILE A 220 -13.39 -2.81 11.64
C ILE A 220 -14.67 -2.15 12.17
N GLY A 221 -15.62 -1.95 11.28
CA GLY A 221 -16.89 -1.30 11.59
C GLY A 221 -16.81 0.22 11.73
N GLU A 222 -17.94 0.88 11.48
CA GLU A 222 -18.07 2.33 11.49
C GLU A 222 -17.76 2.93 12.87
N GLU A 223 -18.20 2.25 13.92
CA GLU A 223 -18.03 2.73 15.29
C GLU A 223 -16.56 2.84 15.68
N SER A 224 -15.74 1.81 15.43
CA SER A 224 -14.29 1.85 15.69
C SER A 224 -13.59 2.91 14.85
N ALA A 225 -14.04 3.14 13.60
CA ALA A 225 -13.41 4.03 12.66
C ALA A 225 -13.74 5.52 12.88
N SER A 226 -14.97 5.86 13.31
CA SER A 226 -15.46 7.25 13.31
C SER A 226 -15.92 7.77 14.67
N SER A 227 -16.44 6.94 15.58
CA SER A 227 -17.07 7.45 16.80
C SER A 227 -16.07 8.17 17.72
N GLU A 228 -16.53 9.22 18.40
CA GLU A 228 -15.74 10.01 19.36
C GLU A 228 -15.27 9.14 20.55
N GLU A 229 -16.06 8.13 20.89
CA GLU A 229 -15.79 7.19 21.96
C GLU A 229 -14.48 6.38 21.76
N TYR A 230 -14.10 6.11 20.49
CA TYR A 230 -12.88 5.40 20.12
C TYR A 230 -11.71 6.33 19.78
N LYS A 231 -11.90 7.63 19.78
CA LYS A 231 -10.90 8.61 19.31
C LYS A 231 -9.54 8.49 20.00
N GLU A 232 -9.53 8.36 21.31
CA GLU A 232 -8.26 8.29 22.06
C GLU A 232 -7.48 7.00 21.79
N ILE A 233 -8.15 5.87 21.65
CA ILE A 233 -7.44 4.62 21.29
C ILE A 233 -7.02 4.62 19.83
N ARG A 234 -7.80 5.20 18.90
CA ARG A 234 -7.36 5.42 17.51
C ARG A 234 -6.08 6.26 17.47
N LYS A 235 -6.05 7.38 18.23
CA LYS A 235 -4.88 8.23 18.32
C LYS A 235 -3.64 7.49 18.83
N LYS A 236 -3.78 6.66 19.86
CA LYS A 236 -2.68 5.86 20.41
C LYS A 236 -2.17 4.83 19.39
N ASN A 237 -3.08 4.09 18.76
CA ASN A 237 -2.74 3.11 17.74
C ASN A 237 -2.05 3.74 16.53
N PHE A 238 -2.62 4.84 16.03
CA PHE A 238 -2.04 5.59 14.91
C PHE A 238 -0.63 6.12 15.22
N LYS A 239 -0.44 6.70 16.41
CA LYS A 239 0.88 7.18 16.83
C LYS A 239 1.90 6.06 16.96
N PHE A 240 1.50 4.93 17.49
CA PHE A 240 2.36 3.76 17.58
C PHE A 240 2.88 3.34 16.20
N TRP A 241 1.98 3.18 15.23
CA TRP A 241 2.39 2.82 13.86
C TRP A 241 3.18 3.94 13.17
N GLN A 242 2.82 5.21 13.41
CA GLN A 242 3.58 6.34 12.90
C GLN A 242 5.03 6.34 13.43
N GLU A 243 5.23 6.02 14.70
CA GLU A 243 6.56 5.90 15.31
C GLU A 243 7.34 4.75 14.68
N VAL A 244 6.73 3.56 14.57
CA VAL A 244 7.34 2.40 13.91
C VAL A 244 7.82 2.74 12.50
N MET A 245 6.97 3.35 11.66
CA MET A 245 7.35 3.70 10.28
C MET A 245 8.44 4.78 10.24
N ASN A 246 8.45 5.72 11.18
CA ASN A 246 9.50 6.75 11.26
C ASN A 246 10.86 6.20 11.70
N GLU A 247 10.89 5.15 12.51
CA GLU A 247 12.14 4.50 12.94
C GLU A 247 12.94 3.93 11.75
N ASP A 248 12.25 3.45 10.71
CA ASP A 248 12.87 2.90 9.51
C ASP A 248 13.56 3.93 8.62
N VAL A 249 13.11 5.19 8.65
CA VAL A 249 13.59 6.24 7.74
C VAL A 249 15.12 6.34 7.74
N LYS A 250 15.72 6.35 8.92
CA LYS A 250 17.17 6.46 9.06
C LYS A 250 17.90 5.25 8.48
N ALA A 251 17.37 4.06 8.69
CA ALA A 251 17.94 2.81 8.16
C ALA A 251 17.86 2.79 6.63
N ILE A 252 16.69 3.07 6.06
CA ILE A 252 16.44 3.11 4.61
C ILE A 252 17.34 4.13 3.91
N GLN A 253 17.46 5.35 4.46
CA GLN A 253 18.37 6.38 3.92
C GLN A 253 19.85 5.96 4.05
N GLY A 254 20.21 5.25 5.12
CA GLY A 254 21.53 4.65 5.30
C GLY A 254 21.82 3.60 4.22
N MET A 255 20.87 2.73 3.92
CA MET A 255 20.98 1.73 2.84
C MET A 255 21.19 2.40 1.48
N GLN A 256 20.43 3.46 1.16
CA GLN A 256 20.59 4.24 -0.07
C GLN A 256 22.00 4.81 -0.20
N LYS A 257 22.51 5.45 0.86
CA LYS A 257 23.87 6.01 0.89
C LYS A 257 24.94 4.92 0.75
N GLY A 258 24.79 3.82 1.48
CA GLY A 258 25.72 2.68 1.43
C GLY A 258 25.84 2.08 0.03
N ARG A 259 24.70 1.85 -0.64
CA ARG A 259 24.69 1.29 -2.00
C ARG A 259 25.16 2.28 -3.08
N ALA A 260 25.12 3.56 -2.83
CA ALA A 260 25.68 4.59 -3.71
C ALA A 260 27.21 4.74 -3.56
N SER A 261 27.81 4.11 -2.59
CA SER A 261 29.27 4.18 -2.36
C SER A 261 30.05 3.49 -3.49
N PRO A 262 31.13 4.09 -4.00
CA PRO A 262 32.03 3.43 -4.95
C PRO A 262 32.66 2.13 -4.43
N ALA A 263 32.73 1.95 -3.12
CA ALA A 263 33.25 0.75 -2.48
C ALA A 263 32.20 -0.37 -2.34
N TYR A 264 30.94 -0.11 -2.70
CA TYR A 264 29.88 -1.12 -2.63
C TYR A 264 30.06 -2.14 -3.76
N ASN A 265 30.28 -3.38 -3.39
CA ASN A 265 30.50 -4.50 -4.31
C ASN A 265 29.38 -5.55 -4.29
N GLY A 266 28.23 -5.20 -3.73
CA GLY A 266 27.09 -6.09 -3.48
C GLY A 266 26.96 -6.43 -1.99
N GLY A 267 25.83 -7.01 -1.63
CA GLY A 267 25.54 -7.49 -0.29
C GLY A 267 25.19 -8.98 -0.31
N ASN A 268 25.24 -9.60 0.86
CA ASN A 268 24.82 -10.98 1.04
C ASN A 268 23.46 -11.01 1.74
N PHE A 269 22.55 -11.84 1.25
CA PHE A 269 21.33 -12.17 1.95
C PHE A 269 21.61 -13.19 3.05
N SER A 270 20.97 -13.02 4.20
CA SER A 270 20.87 -14.10 5.16
C SER A 270 20.05 -15.24 4.53
N PRO A 271 20.59 -16.47 4.49
CA PRO A 271 19.87 -17.59 3.89
C PRO A 271 18.60 -18.00 4.66
N VAL A 272 18.43 -17.44 5.88
CA VAL A 272 17.33 -17.78 6.77
C VAL A 272 16.41 -16.57 7.00
N MET A 273 16.96 -15.35 7.15
CA MET A 273 16.17 -14.17 7.54
C MET A 273 15.71 -13.33 6.36
N ASP A 274 16.38 -13.38 5.20
CA ASP A 274 16.13 -12.49 4.06
C ASP A 274 15.42 -13.19 2.89
N THR A 275 14.83 -14.38 3.09
CA THR A 275 14.17 -15.11 2.00
C THR A 275 13.01 -14.31 1.38
N PRO A 276 12.16 -13.58 2.13
CA PRO A 276 11.12 -12.73 1.55
C PRO A 276 11.69 -11.54 0.75
N THR A 277 12.76 -10.92 1.23
CA THR A 277 13.47 -9.85 0.52
C THR A 277 14.08 -10.35 -0.79
N LEU A 278 14.66 -11.56 -0.78
CA LEU A 278 15.18 -12.19 -1.99
C LEU A 278 14.09 -12.43 -3.04
N MET A 279 12.86 -12.75 -2.61
CA MET A 279 11.72 -12.87 -3.54
C MET A 279 11.43 -11.53 -4.24
N PHE A 280 11.44 -10.43 -3.51
CA PHE A 280 11.28 -9.10 -4.11
C PHE A 280 12.39 -8.80 -5.13
N HIS A 281 13.65 -9.08 -4.80
CA HIS A 281 14.77 -8.90 -5.75
C HIS A 281 14.58 -9.71 -7.02
N ARG A 282 14.16 -10.97 -6.92
CA ARG A 282 13.84 -11.83 -8.07
C ARG A 282 12.70 -11.25 -8.91
N TRP A 283 11.66 -10.70 -8.26
CA TRP A 283 10.57 -10.02 -8.95
C TRP A 283 11.09 -8.81 -9.72
N VAL A 284 11.92 -7.95 -9.11
CA VAL A 284 12.52 -6.78 -9.75
C VAL A 284 13.33 -7.20 -10.98
N VAL A 285 14.23 -8.17 -10.84
CA VAL A 285 15.05 -8.69 -11.96
C VAL A 285 14.14 -9.18 -13.08
N LYS A 286 13.16 -10.02 -12.78
CA LYS A 286 12.20 -10.52 -13.76
C LYS A 286 11.52 -9.38 -14.53
N LYS A 287 11.08 -8.30 -13.84
CA LYS A 287 10.39 -7.17 -14.46
C LYS A 287 11.31 -6.27 -15.29
N LEU A 288 12.61 -6.29 -15.04
CA LEU A 288 13.59 -5.52 -15.82
C LEU A 288 14.14 -6.31 -17.02
N THR A 289 13.95 -7.62 -17.07
CA THR A 289 14.52 -8.51 -18.09
C THR A 289 13.48 -9.12 -19.03
N THR A 290 12.19 -8.91 -18.76
CA THR A 290 11.05 -9.32 -19.63
C THR A 290 10.39 -8.08 -20.25
#